data_8abfe965b10a5261031cf4e0af839c6e
#
_entry.id   8abfe965b10a5261031cf4e0af839c6e
#
_cell.length_a   1.000
_cell.length_b   1.000
_cell.length_c   1.000
_cell.angle_alpha   90.00
_cell.angle_beta   90.00
_cell.angle_gamma   90.00
#
_symmetry.space_group_name_H-M   'P 1'
#
loop_
_entity.id
_entity.type
_entity.pdbx_description
1 polymer ?
#
loop_
_entity_poly.entity_id
_entity_poly.type
_entity_poly.pdbx_seq_one_letter_code
_entity_poly.pdbx_strand_id
1 'polypeptide(L)'
;MTSPESQPPAPQPAESQSKDRVYRSAPAIAGGVLLLAIAGWLGVDAVLSGEGRTPWLALALLLLVVPLVVAFTLRPAVYAGDDRLRIRNPFRIVVVPWGQVASLRSAYSNEVLTESGAKYQLWAVPVSLRARKKAARREMRATAQARREMGREGSRGSALGTTEGLRQGFSREPLSDGPVRAETDRIMDDLRGLHEARRQAESARGEVTVRWAYEVLAPAVAGAVLVLILVVLG
;
A
#
# COMPACT_ATOMS: atom_id res chain seq x y z
N MET A 1 -19.89 58.48 -28.44
CA MET A 1 -20.26 57.11 -28.02
C MET A 1 -19.03 56.25 -28.24
N THR A 2 -18.20 56.12 -27.21
CA THR A 2 -16.97 55.29 -27.19
C THR A 2 -17.30 53.98 -26.49
N SER A 3 -17.25 52.89 -27.25
CA SER A 3 -17.45 51.55 -26.71
C SER A 3 -16.34 51.21 -25.71
N PRO A 4 -16.66 50.58 -24.56
CA PRO A 4 -15.63 50.11 -23.65
C PRO A 4 -14.89 48.90 -24.26
N GLU A 5 -13.61 49.08 -24.46
CA GLU A 5 -12.65 48.09 -24.92
C GLU A 5 -12.60 46.95 -23.89
N SER A 6 -13.00 45.74 -24.31
CA SER A 6 -12.97 44.53 -23.46
C SER A 6 -11.51 44.16 -23.16
N GLN A 7 -11.04 44.45 -21.95
CA GLN A 7 -9.77 43.97 -21.46
C GLN A 7 -9.77 42.41 -21.48
N PRO A 8 -8.74 41.78 -22.08
CA PRO A 8 -8.59 40.35 -21.98
C PRO A 8 -8.42 39.92 -20.49
N PRO A 9 -9.01 38.80 -20.10
CA PRO A 9 -8.88 38.32 -18.71
C PRO A 9 -7.40 38.15 -18.37
N ALA A 10 -7.00 38.73 -17.23
CA ALA A 10 -5.65 38.60 -16.72
C ALA A 10 -5.27 37.12 -16.62
N PRO A 11 -4.02 36.74 -17.00
CA PRO A 11 -3.57 35.37 -16.84
C PRO A 11 -3.74 34.95 -15.37
N GLN A 12 -4.57 33.95 -15.13
CA GLN A 12 -4.66 33.35 -13.79
C GLN A 12 -3.25 32.89 -13.41
N PRO A 13 -2.76 33.22 -12.20
CA PRO A 13 -1.48 32.70 -11.73
C PRO A 13 -1.51 31.20 -11.90
N ALA A 14 -0.55 30.65 -12.64
CA ALA A 14 -0.36 29.20 -12.70
C ALA A 14 -0.27 28.73 -11.26
N GLU A 15 -1.31 28.03 -10.78
CA GLU A 15 -1.28 27.37 -9.50
C GLU A 15 0.04 26.62 -9.44
N SER A 16 0.90 27.01 -8.53
CA SER A 16 2.17 26.35 -8.28
C SER A 16 1.82 24.91 -7.91
N GLN A 17 1.83 24.02 -8.90
CA GLN A 17 1.67 22.59 -8.68
C GLN A 17 2.82 22.17 -7.79
N SER A 18 2.57 22.16 -6.48
CA SER A 18 3.53 21.67 -5.54
C SER A 18 3.85 20.22 -5.94
N LYS A 19 5.14 19.95 -6.03
CA LYS A 19 5.63 18.68 -6.55
C LYS A 19 5.17 17.56 -5.62
N ASP A 20 4.25 16.70 -6.07
CA ASP A 20 3.78 15.55 -5.30
C ASP A 20 4.97 14.77 -4.74
N ARG A 21 4.94 14.48 -3.44
CA ARG A 21 5.91 13.55 -2.84
C ARG A 21 5.55 12.13 -3.26
N VAL A 22 6.50 11.44 -3.87
CA VAL A 22 6.26 10.10 -4.43
C VAL A 22 6.98 9.06 -3.59
N TYR A 23 6.21 8.12 -3.05
CA TYR A 23 6.71 7.00 -2.27
C TYR A 23 6.54 5.70 -3.04
N ARG A 24 7.63 4.94 -3.20
CA ARG A 24 7.69 3.65 -3.88
C ARG A 24 8.57 2.69 -3.10
N SER A 25 8.32 1.40 -3.23
CA SER A 25 9.15 0.37 -2.61
C SER A 25 10.31 -0.01 -3.55
N ALA A 26 11.52 0.46 -3.28
CA ALA A 26 12.71 0.09 -4.05
C ALA A 26 12.96 -1.44 -4.08
N PRO A 27 12.81 -2.19 -2.97
CA PRO A 27 12.91 -3.64 -3.00
C PRO A 27 11.88 -4.32 -3.89
N ALA A 28 10.63 -3.82 -3.92
CA ALA A 28 9.60 -4.37 -4.80
C ALA A 28 9.92 -4.14 -6.27
N ILE A 29 10.45 -2.95 -6.61
CA ILE A 29 10.89 -2.64 -7.98
C ILE A 29 12.03 -3.57 -8.40
N ALA A 30 13.07 -3.71 -7.57
CA ALA A 30 14.20 -4.59 -7.87
C ALA A 30 13.76 -6.06 -8.06
N GLY A 31 12.90 -6.56 -7.16
CA GLY A 31 12.32 -7.90 -7.28
C GLY A 31 11.47 -8.05 -8.54
N GLY A 32 10.69 -7.04 -8.90
CA GLY A 32 9.87 -7.03 -10.11
C GLY A 32 10.70 -7.08 -11.38
N VAL A 33 11.76 -6.27 -11.45
CA VAL A 33 12.70 -6.29 -12.60
C VAL A 33 13.34 -7.66 -12.74
N LEU A 34 13.79 -8.26 -11.64
CA LEU A 34 14.37 -9.61 -11.65
C LEU A 34 13.35 -10.65 -12.13
N LEU A 35 12.11 -10.61 -11.62
CA LEU A 35 11.06 -11.53 -12.05
C LEU A 35 10.72 -11.38 -13.55
N LEU A 36 10.66 -10.14 -14.05
CA LEU A 36 10.43 -9.88 -15.47
C LEU A 36 11.60 -10.38 -16.33
N ALA A 37 12.84 -10.23 -15.88
CA ALA A 37 14.01 -10.75 -16.59
C ALA A 37 13.97 -12.28 -16.68
N ILE A 38 13.64 -12.96 -15.58
CA ILE A 38 13.50 -14.42 -15.56
C ILE A 38 12.33 -14.88 -16.44
N ALA A 39 11.17 -14.26 -16.28
CA ALA A 39 9.98 -14.60 -17.09
C ALA A 39 10.24 -14.36 -18.60
N GLY A 40 10.87 -13.25 -18.94
CA GLY A 40 11.27 -12.93 -20.31
C GLY A 40 12.26 -13.94 -20.86
N TRP A 41 13.30 -14.28 -20.11
CA TRP A 41 14.29 -15.29 -20.50
C TRP A 41 13.63 -16.65 -20.79
N LEU A 42 12.90 -17.18 -19.81
CA LEU A 42 12.22 -18.48 -19.96
C LEU A 42 11.17 -18.46 -21.07
N GLY A 43 10.45 -17.35 -21.21
CA GLY A 43 9.44 -17.19 -22.26
C GLY A 43 10.06 -17.14 -23.66
N VAL A 44 11.16 -16.40 -23.85
CA VAL A 44 11.88 -16.35 -25.13
C VAL A 44 12.46 -17.72 -25.46
N ASP A 45 13.09 -18.39 -24.50
CA ASP A 45 13.60 -19.75 -24.70
C ASP A 45 12.49 -20.71 -25.12
N ALA A 46 11.36 -20.72 -24.44
CA ALA A 46 10.22 -21.58 -24.76
C ALA A 46 9.57 -21.25 -26.13
N VAL A 47 9.65 -19.99 -26.58
CA VAL A 47 9.14 -19.59 -27.91
C VAL A 47 10.09 -20.02 -29.02
N LEU A 48 11.41 -19.92 -28.81
CA LEU A 48 12.41 -20.21 -29.84
C LEU A 48 12.76 -21.69 -29.94
N SER A 49 12.78 -22.41 -28.80
CA SER A 49 13.21 -23.79 -28.69
C SER A 49 12.03 -24.78 -28.55
N GLY A 50 10.83 -24.26 -28.27
CA GLY A 50 9.65 -25.09 -28.06
C GLY A 50 9.07 -25.65 -29.32
N GLU A 51 8.51 -26.87 -29.25
CA GLU A 51 7.82 -27.54 -30.33
C GLU A 51 6.31 -27.60 -30.10
N GLY A 52 5.56 -27.75 -31.21
CA GLY A 52 4.11 -27.90 -31.18
C GLY A 52 3.39 -26.70 -30.56
N ARG A 53 2.71 -26.89 -29.43
CA ARG A 53 1.95 -25.83 -28.74
C ARG A 53 2.71 -25.11 -27.65
N THR A 54 3.93 -25.55 -27.32
CA THR A 54 4.76 -24.93 -26.27
C THR A 54 4.98 -23.43 -26.49
N PRO A 55 5.31 -22.93 -27.70
CA PRO A 55 5.45 -21.49 -27.94
C PRO A 55 4.17 -20.69 -27.63
N TRP A 56 3.01 -21.23 -28.01
CA TRP A 56 1.72 -20.56 -27.76
C TRP A 56 1.37 -20.49 -26.28
N LEU A 57 1.64 -21.58 -25.54
CA LEU A 57 1.50 -21.59 -24.08
C LEU A 57 2.46 -20.60 -23.42
N ALA A 58 3.70 -20.50 -23.88
CA ALA A 58 4.67 -19.54 -23.37
C ALA A 58 4.21 -18.10 -23.58
N LEU A 59 3.71 -17.77 -24.78
CA LEU A 59 3.17 -16.44 -25.08
C LEU A 59 1.94 -16.12 -24.22
N ALA A 60 1.02 -17.06 -24.07
CA ALA A 60 -0.16 -16.89 -23.23
C ALA A 60 0.20 -16.69 -21.74
N LEU A 61 1.20 -17.44 -21.24
CA LEU A 61 1.72 -17.28 -19.87
C LEU A 61 2.44 -15.94 -19.70
N LEU A 62 3.23 -15.49 -20.67
CA LEU A 62 3.84 -14.16 -20.62
C LEU A 62 2.78 -13.06 -20.60
N LEU A 63 1.74 -13.19 -21.43
CA LEU A 63 0.63 -12.24 -21.46
C LEU A 63 -0.12 -12.17 -20.11
N LEU A 64 -0.17 -13.27 -19.36
CA LEU A 64 -0.73 -13.34 -18.02
C LEU A 64 0.25 -12.81 -16.96
N VAL A 65 1.48 -13.32 -16.93
CA VAL A 65 2.44 -13.11 -15.84
C VAL A 65 3.04 -11.71 -15.86
N VAL A 66 3.40 -11.20 -17.04
CA VAL A 66 4.06 -9.88 -17.15
C VAL A 66 3.20 -8.76 -16.57
N PRO A 67 1.91 -8.59 -16.97
CA PRO A 67 1.08 -7.54 -16.39
C PRO A 67 0.84 -7.73 -14.88
N LEU A 68 0.76 -8.96 -14.39
CA LEU A 68 0.64 -9.23 -12.95
C LEU A 68 1.91 -8.81 -12.20
N VAL A 69 3.09 -9.18 -12.68
CA VAL A 69 4.35 -8.77 -12.06
C VAL A 69 4.45 -7.25 -12.05
N VAL A 70 4.18 -6.59 -13.17
CA VAL A 70 4.17 -5.11 -13.25
C VAL A 70 3.16 -4.52 -12.25
N ALA A 71 1.95 -5.10 -12.15
CA ALA A 71 0.90 -4.63 -11.25
C ALA A 71 1.33 -4.64 -9.78
N PHE A 72 1.97 -5.73 -9.35
CA PHE A 72 2.29 -5.92 -7.93
C PHE A 72 3.63 -5.31 -7.51
N THR A 73 4.56 -5.08 -8.44
CA THR A 73 5.92 -4.67 -8.11
C THR A 73 6.28 -3.27 -8.60
N LEU A 74 6.03 -2.96 -9.86
CA LEU A 74 6.45 -1.70 -10.49
C LEU A 74 5.38 -0.60 -10.40
N ARG A 75 4.10 -0.99 -10.46
CA ARG A 75 2.97 -0.06 -10.49
C ARG A 75 2.68 0.62 -9.14
N PRO A 76 2.76 -0.06 -7.96
CA PRO A 76 2.38 0.54 -6.69
C PRO A 76 3.18 1.80 -6.37
N ALA A 77 2.47 2.87 -6.04
CA ALA A 77 3.04 4.15 -5.65
C ALA A 77 2.04 4.94 -4.81
N VAL A 78 2.54 5.76 -3.90
CA VAL A 78 1.74 6.73 -3.15
C VAL A 78 2.24 8.11 -3.51
N TYR A 79 1.34 8.97 -3.94
CA TYR A 79 1.60 10.36 -4.28
C TYR A 79 0.89 11.24 -3.26
N ALA A 80 1.64 11.98 -2.47
CA ALA A 80 1.12 12.91 -1.49
C ALA A 80 1.32 14.34 -2.03
N GLY A 81 0.25 14.92 -2.54
CA GLY A 81 0.16 16.32 -2.93
C GLY A 81 -0.31 17.20 -1.78
N ASP A 82 -0.48 18.49 -2.05
CA ASP A 82 -0.97 19.46 -1.07
C ASP A 82 -2.46 19.24 -0.73
N ASP A 83 -3.28 18.81 -1.69
CA ASP A 83 -4.73 18.73 -1.56
C ASP A 83 -5.22 17.32 -1.31
N ARG A 84 -4.49 16.32 -1.80
CA ARG A 84 -4.96 14.95 -1.90
C ARG A 84 -3.85 13.92 -1.81
N LEU A 85 -4.23 12.74 -1.37
CA LEU A 85 -3.42 11.53 -1.40
C LEU A 85 -3.89 10.65 -2.56
N ARG A 86 -3.01 10.34 -3.52
CA ARG A 86 -3.29 9.43 -4.63
C ARG A 86 -2.55 8.12 -4.42
N ILE A 87 -3.29 7.04 -4.28
CA ILE A 87 -2.80 5.69 -4.01
C ILE A 87 -2.94 4.86 -5.27
N ARG A 88 -1.80 4.45 -5.85
CA ARG A 88 -1.78 3.48 -6.96
C ARG A 88 -1.53 2.10 -6.39
N ASN A 89 -2.57 1.31 -6.33
CA ASN A 89 -2.52 -0.10 -5.97
C ASN A 89 -2.44 -0.99 -7.24
N PRO A 90 -2.17 -2.29 -7.13
CA PRO A 90 -2.04 -3.18 -8.28
C PRO A 90 -3.18 -3.05 -9.31
N PHE A 91 -4.43 -3.06 -8.86
CA PHE A 91 -5.61 -3.10 -9.73
C PHE A 91 -6.49 -1.85 -9.68
N ARG A 92 -6.18 -0.87 -8.83
CA ARG A 92 -6.99 0.36 -8.69
C ARG A 92 -6.14 1.56 -8.31
N ILE A 93 -6.66 2.72 -8.70
CA ILE A 93 -6.15 4.03 -8.28
C ILE A 93 -7.22 4.65 -7.40
N VAL A 94 -6.82 5.08 -6.21
CA VAL A 94 -7.69 5.75 -5.24
C VAL A 94 -7.16 7.16 -5.03
N VAL A 95 -8.02 8.14 -5.12
CA VAL A 95 -7.70 9.54 -4.80
C VAL A 95 -8.53 9.95 -3.60
N VAL A 96 -7.85 10.30 -2.52
CA VAL A 96 -8.46 10.68 -1.25
C VAL A 96 -8.05 12.12 -0.94
N PRO A 97 -8.96 13.10 -0.98
CA PRO A 97 -8.70 14.44 -0.47
C PRO A 97 -8.32 14.39 1.01
N TRP A 98 -7.41 15.27 1.48
CA TRP A 98 -6.97 15.23 2.88
C TRP A 98 -8.11 15.45 3.88
N GLY A 99 -9.14 16.20 3.53
CA GLY A 99 -10.34 16.38 4.34
C GLY A 99 -11.21 15.13 4.49
N GLN A 100 -10.99 14.10 3.67
CA GLN A 100 -11.68 12.80 3.74
C GLN A 100 -10.86 11.72 4.45
N VAL A 101 -9.64 12.03 4.89
CA VAL A 101 -8.79 11.09 5.64
C VAL A 101 -9.14 11.18 7.12
N ALA A 102 -9.71 10.13 7.69
CA ALA A 102 -9.97 10.03 9.13
C ALA A 102 -8.71 9.65 9.92
N SER A 103 -7.93 8.69 9.42
CA SER A 103 -6.67 8.29 10.06
C SER A 103 -5.75 7.50 9.14
N LEU A 104 -4.45 7.60 9.42
CA LEU A 104 -3.38 6.79 8.81
C LEU A 104 -2.91 5.75 9.81
N ARG A 105 -3.12 4.48 9.51
CA ARG A 105 -2.81 3.36 10.40
C ARG A 105 -1.65 2.54 9.88
N SER A 106 -0.77 2.14 10.78
CA SER A 106 0.31 1.19 10.52
C SER A 106 0.20 0.05 11.52
N ALA A 107 -0.31 -1.10 11.07
CA ALA A 107 -0.47 -2.29 11.89
C ALA A 107 0.07 -3.53 11.14
N TYR A 108 -0.81 -4.40 10.65
CA TYR A 108 -0.46 -5.51 9.76
C TYR A 108 -0.23 -5.05 8.31
N SER A 109 -0.88 -3.97 7.93
CA SER A 109 -0.70 -3.22 6.69
C SER A 109 -0.69 -1.73 6.98
N ASN A 110 -0.12 -0.94 6.07
CA ASN A 110 -0.25 0.50 6.11
C ASN A 110 -1.54 0.86 5.38
N GLU A 111 -2.44 1.56 6.06
CA GLU A 111 -3.80 1.81 5.60
C GLU A 111 -4.21 3.25 5.82
N VAL A 112 -5.00 3.77 4.89
CA VAL A 112 -5.77 5.02 5.04
C VAL A 112 -7.19 4.64 5.37
N LEU A 113 -7.71 5.16 6.46
CA LEU A 113 -9.13 5.11 6.82
C LEU A 113 -9.76 6.44 6.43
N THR A 114 -10.85 6.39 5.68
CA THR A 114 -11.62 7.58 5.30
C THR A 114 -12.73 7.88 6.31
N GLU A 115 -13.26 9.10 6.29
CA GLU A 115 -14.41 9.52 7.11
C GLU A 115 -15.66 8.66 6.84
N SER A 116 -15.81 8.13 5.61
CA SER A 116 -16.88 7.18 5.25
C SER A 116 -16.65 5.76 5.82
N GLY A 117 -15.55 5.51 6.54
CA GLY A 117 -15.18 4.21 7.07
C GLY A 117 -14.50 3.25 6.07
N ALA A 118 -14.33 3.67 4.82
CA ALA A 118 -13.62 2.85 3.83
C ALA A 118 -12.12 2.77 4.16
N LYS A 119 -11.52 1.59 3.87
CA LYS A 119 -10.09 1.33 4.13
C LYS A 119 -9.36 1.10 2.82
N TYR A 120 -8.25 1.81 2.64
CA TYR A 120 -7.39 1.67 1.46
C TYR A 120 -5.97 1.35 1.88
N GLN A 121 -5.47 0.21 1.44
CA GLN A 121 -4.11 -0.23 1.73
C GLN A 121 -3.10 0.53 0.87
N LEU A 122 -1.97 0.91 1.47
CA LEU A 122 -0.82 1.56 0.84
C LEU A 122 0.21 0.49 0.40
N TRP A 123 -0.01 -0.14 -0.76
CA TRP A 123 0.87 -1.23 -1.26
C TRP A 123 2.33 -0.81 -1.48
N ALA A 124 2.55 0.46 -1.83
CA ALA A 124 3.89 0.98 -2.07
C ALA A 124 4.71 1.19 -0.80
N VAL A 125 4.05 1.25 0.36
CA VAL A 125 4.70 1.47 1.65
C VAL A 125 4.89 0.13 2.34
N PRO A 126 6.12 -0.41 2.40
CA PRO A 126 6.37 -1.74 2.99
C PRO A 126 5.96 -1.75 4.46
N VAL A 127 5.53 -2.90 4.96
CA VAL A 127 5.10 -3.02 6.36
C VAL A 127 6.30 -3.21 7.26
N SER A 128 6.40 -2.38 8.28
CA SER A 128 7.42 -2.53 9.32
C SER A 128 7.13 -3.79 10.17
N LEU A 129 8.08 -4.76 10.21
CA LEU A 129 7.97 -5.94 11.06
C LEU A 129 7.85 -5.58 12.57
N ARG A 130 8.34 -4.40 12.96
CA ARG A 130 8.19 -3.89 14.32
C ARG A 130 6.76 -3.43 14.59
N ALA A 131 6.12 -2.76 13.64
CA ALA A 131 4.71 -2.41 13.74
C ALA A 131 3.86 -3.68 13.89
N ARG A 132 4.16 -4.74 13.12
CA ARG A 132 3.54 -6.06 13.30
C ARG A 132 3.78 -6.64 14.69
N LYS A 133 5.03 -6.68 15.17
CA LYS A 133 5.35 -7.18 16.51
C LYS A 133 4.71 -6.33 17.61
N LYS A 134 4.65 -5.01 17.45
CA LYS A 134 4.00 -4.10 18.38
C LYS A 134 2.49 -4.28 18.41
N ALA A 135 1.85 -4.44 17.24
CA ALA A 135 0.42 -4.73 17.13
C ALA A 135 0.08 -6.07 17.78
N ALA A 136 0.82 -7.14 17.46
CA ALA A 136 0.64 -8.46 18.07
C ALA A 136 0.85 -8.46 19.60
N ARG A 137 1.83 -7.68 20.10
CA ARG A 137 2.03 -7.53 21.55
C ARG A 137 0.90 -6.74 22.22
N ARG A 138 0.32 -5.74 21.55
CA ARG A 138 -0.84 -5.00 22.09
C ARG A 138 -2.07 -5.89 22.17
N GLU A 139 -2.31 -6.68 21.15
CA GLU A 139 -3.41 -7.64 21.11
C GLU A 139 -3.30 -8.72 22.17
N MET A 140 -2.10 -9.29 22.33
CA MET A 140 -1.82 -10.25 23.44
C MET A 140 -1.98 -9.62 24.83
N ARG A 141 -1.62 -8.35 25.00
CA ARG A 141 -1.81 -7.65 26.27
C ARG A 141 -3.28 -7.34 26.53
N ALA A 142 -4.03 -6.91 25.52
CA ALA A 142 -5.46 -6.65 25.64
C ALA A 142 -6.24 -7.94 25.98
N THR A 143 -5.93 -9.05 25.33
CA THR A 143 -6.53 -10.36 25.64
C THR A 143 -6.13 -10.88 27.01
N ALA A 144 -4.88 -10.65 27.44
CA ALA A 144 -4.41 -11.02 28.79
C ALA A 144 -5.06 -10.16 29.88
N GLN A 145 -5.32 -8.89 29.62
CA GLN A 145 -6.05 -8.00 30.52
C GLN A 145 -7.53 -8.39 30.62
N ALA A 146 -8.20 -8.62 29.50
CA ALA A 146 -9.58 -9.10 29.48
C ALA A 146 -9.76 -10.43 30.25
N ARG A 147 -8.79 -11.38 30.11
CA ARG A 147 -8.78 -12.62 30.90
C ARG A 147 -8.58 -12.38 32.39
N ARG A 148 -7.74 -11.40 32.77
CA ARG A 148 -7.50 -11.04 34.17
C ARG A 148 -8.72 -10.37 34.80
N GLU A 149 -9.45 -9.58 34.05
CA GLU A 149 -10.69 -8.93 34.48
C GLU A 149 -11.81 -9.95 34.68
N MET A 150 -12.01 -10.87 33.72
CA MET A 150 -12.95 -12.00 33.89
C MET A 150 -12.57 -12.94 35.06
N GLY A 151 -11.26 -13.18 35.28
CA GLY A 151 -10.78 -13.99 36.41
C GLY A 151 -10.91 -13.28 37.77
N ARG A 152 -10.98 -11.95 37.80
CA ARG A 152 -11.12 -11.16 39.03
C ARG A 152 -12.55 -11.05 39.51
N GLU A 153 -13.52 -11.12 38.62
CA GLU A 153 -14.95 -11.19 38.99
C GLU A 153 -15.33 -12.54 39.62
N GLY A 154 -14.57 -13.63 39.31
CA GLY A 154 -14.81 -14.95 39.87
C GLY A 154 -14.05 -15.26 41.19
N SER A 155 -13.15 -14.38 41.65
CA SER A 155 -12.33 -14.64 42.86
C SER A 155 -12.27 -13.44 43.80
N ARG A 156 -13.41 -13.06 44.35
CA ARG A 156 -13.47 -12.33 45.63
C ARG A 156 -13.41 -13.34 46.78
N GLY A 157 -12.25 -13.91 46.98
CA GLY A 157 -12.05 -14.82 48.13
C GLY A 157 -10.70 -15.50 48.05
N SER A 158 -9.68 -14.96 48.58
CA SER A 158 -8.63 -15.52 49.41
C SER A 158 -7.32 -14.77 49.28
N ALA A 159 -6.81 -14.47 50.44
CA ALA A 159 -5.70 -13.59 50.71
C ALA A 159 -4.32 -14.21 50.50
N LEU A 160 -3.33 -13.32 50.50
CA LEU A 160 -1.92 -13.48 50.87
C LEU A 160 -1.02 -14.41 50.06
N GLY A 161 0.06 -13.83 49.57
CA GLY A 161 1.25 -14.56 49.15
C GLY A 161 2.21 -13.76 48.29
N THR A 162 3.07 -13.03 48.97
CA THR A 162 4.31 -12.40 48.55
C THR A 162 5.13 -13.23 47.58
N THR A 163 5.53 -12.67 46.44
CA THR A 163 6.84 -12.91 45.82
C THR A 163 7.15 -11.79 44.82
N GLU A 164 7.66 -10.72 45.41
CA GLU A 164 8.49 -9.71 44.72
C GLU A 164 9.89 -10.32 44.64
N GLY A 165 10.39 -10.45 43.45
CA GLY A 165 11.76 -10.91 43.26
C GLY A 165 11.99 -11.64 41.94
N LEU A 166 12.90 -11.13 41.13
CA LEU A 166 13.54 -11.81 40.00
C LEU A 166 12.81 -11.77 38.64
N ARG A 167 12.68 -10.60 38.06
CA ARG A 167 12.70 -10.43 36.59
C ARG A 167 13.53 -9.23 36.17
N GLN A 168 14.75 -9.17 36.70
CA GLN A 168 15.84 -8.40 36.16
C GLN A 168 16.56 -9.25 35.10
N GLY A 169 16.75 -8.71 33.93
CA GLY A 169 17.71 -9.22 33.01
C GLY A 169 17.11 -10.07 31.87
N PHE A 170 16.82 -9.43 30.83
CA PHE A 170 17.14 -9.71 29.42
C PHE A 170 16.51 -8.61 28.61
N SER A 171 17.03 -7.40 28.76
CA SER A 171 16.92 -6.37 27.73
C SER A 171 17.73 -6.86 26.55
N ARG A 172 17.08 -7.69 25.73
CA ARG A 172 17.59 -7.98 24.41
C ARG A 172 17.56 -6.65 23.68
N GLU A 173 18.74 -6.05 23.48
CA GLU A 173 18.89 -4.93 22.55
C GLU A 173 18.10 -5.24 21.29
N PRO A 174 17.24 -4.33 20.82
CA PRO A 174 16.56 -4.56 19.57
C PRO A 174 17.63 -4.57 18.49
N LEU A 175 17.85 -5.75 17.88
CA LEU A 175 18.61 -5.87 16.64
C LEU A 175 18.20 -4.70 15.77
N SER A 176 19.17 -3.88 15.38
CA SER A 176 18.99 -2.65 14.61
C SER A 176 18.11 -2.98 13.41
N ASP A 177 16.94 -2.38 13.39
CA ASP A 177 16.02 -2.52 12.30
C ASP A 177 16.66 -1.93 11.05
N GLY A 178 16.83 -2.74 10.00
CA GLY A 178 17.51 -2.34 8.78
C GLY A 178 16.87 -1.10 8.12
N PRO A 179 17.56 -0.49 7.16
CA PRO A 179 17.21 0.80 6.55
C PRO A 179 15.76 0.90 6.03
N VAL A 180 15.20 -0.19 5.52
CA VAL A 180 13.83 -0.26 5.01
C VAL A 180 12.76 0.07 6.05
N ARG A 181 13.06 -0.15 7.33
CA ARG A 181 12.11 0.06 8.43
C ARG A 181 12.08 1.51 8.89
N ALA A 182 13.25 2.14 8.99
CA ALA A 182 13.35 3.56 9.28
C ALA A 182 12.67 4.39 8.18
N GLU A 183 12.73 3.91 6.93
CA GLU A 183 12.08 4.54 5.79
C GLU A 183 10.54 4.44 5.89
N THR A 184 10.00 3.27 6.23
CA THR A 184 8.54 3.09 6.38
C THR A 184 7.96 3.98 7.47
N ASP A 185 8.62 4.03 8.62
CA ASP A 185 8.15 4.84 9.74
C ASP A 185 8.21 6.35 9.38
N ARG A 186 9.27 6.78 8.69
CA ARG A 186 9.37 8.15 8.15
C ARG A 186 8.26 8.49 7.16
N ILE A 187 7.99 7.60 6.20
CA ILE A 187 6.92 7.82 5.21
C ILE A 187 5.57 7.98 5.92
N MET A 188 5.26 7.13 6.89
CA MET A 188 3.99 7.20 7.62
C MET A 188 3.90 8.46 8.48
N ASP A 189 5.00 8.91 9.06
CA ASP A 189 5.05 10.15 9.84
C ASP A 189 4.96 11.39 8.95
N ASP A 190 5.61 11.39 7.79
CA ASP A 190 5.46 12.42 6.75
C ASP A 190 4.00 12.54 6.28
N LEU A 191 3.33 11.41 6.00
CA LEU A 191 1.93 11.39 5.58
C LEU A 191 0.99 11.92 6.69
N ARG A 192 1.26 11.59 7.97
CA ARG A 192 0.51 12.12 9.11
C ARG A 192 0.70 13.63 9.26
N GLY A 193 1.93 14.09 9.15
CA GLY A 193 2.23 15.53 9.19
C GLY A 193 1.54 16.32 8.07
N LEU A 194 1.52 15.77 6.84
CA LEU A 194 0.78 16.37 5.73
C LEU A 194 -0.73 16.39 5.98
N HIS A 195 -1.28 15.30 6.49
CA HIS A 195 -2.70 15.23 6.83
C HIS A 195 -3.07 16.27 7.89
N GLU A 196 -2.30 16.38 8.99
CA GLU A 196 -2.55 17.37 10.04
C GLU A 196 -2.47 18.80 9.51
N ALA A 197 -1.49 19.09 8.65
CA ALA A 197 -1.31 20.42 8.08
C ALA A 197 -2.38 20.81 7.04
N ARG A 198 -2.93 19.84 6.32
CA ARG A 198 -3.76 20.10 5.12
C ARG A 198 -5.23 19.73 5.25
N ARG A 199 -5.65 18.93 6.24
CA ARG A 199 -7.02 18.42 6.38
C ARG A 199 -8.11 19.51 6.42
N GLN A 200 -7.77 20.72 6.86
CA GLN A 200 -8.70 21.84 6.95
C GLN A 200 -8.65 22.79 5.74
N ALA A 201 -7.70 22.60 4.84
CA ALA A 201 -7.58 23.45 3.66
C ALA A 201 -8.83 23.31 2.77
N GLU A 202 -9.26 24.41 2.17
CA GLU A 202 -10.42 24.41 1.27
C GLU A 202 -10.19 23.55 0.03
N SER A 203 -8.97 23.55 -0.48
CA SER A 203 -8.51 22.70 -1.61
C SER A 203 -8.49 21.21 -1.28
N ALA A 204 -8.45 20.83 0.00
CA ALA A 204 -8.47 19.44 0.46
C ALA A 204 -9.89 18.86 0.58
N ARG A 205 -10.92 19.62 0.24
CA ARG A 205 -12.32 19.15 0.18
C ARG A 205 -12.58 18.41 -1.13
N GLY A 206 -13.47 17.45 -1.10
CA GLY A 206 -13.88 16.67 -2.27
C GLY A 206 -14.32 15.27 -1.89
N GLU A 207 -14.60 14.47 -2.91
CA GLU A 207 -15.03 13.08 -2.75
C GLU A 207 -13.89 12.12 -3.03
N VAL A 208 -13.93 10.96 -2.39
CA VAL A 208 -13.00 9.86 -2.65
C VAL A 208 -13.35 9.23 -4.00
N THR A 209 -12.38 9.19 -4.92
CA THR A 209 -12.57 8.56 -6.22
C THR A 209 -11.76 7.28 -6.34
N VAL A 210 -12.39 6.23 -6.88
CA VAL A 210 -11.75 4.93 -7.13
C VAL A 210 -11.89 4.58 -8.60
N ARG A 211 -10.75 4.28 -9.26
CA ARG A 211 -10.70 3.87 -10.66
C ARG A 211 -9.99 2.53 -10.79
N TRP A 212 -10.57 1.62 -11.58
CA TRP A 212 -9.95 0.34 -11.89
C TRP A 212 -8.85 0.49 -12.95
N ALA A 213 -7.85 -0.35 -12.83
CA ALA A 213 -6.68 -0.36 -13.71
C ALA A 213 -6.90 -1.38 -14.86
N TYR A 214 -7.83 -1.08 -15.75
CA TYR A 214 -8.15 -1.96 -16.87
C TYR A 214 -6.95 -2.24 -17.77
N GLU A 215 -6.00 -1.31 -17.84
CA GLU A 215 -4.74 -1.46 -18.58
C GLU A 215 -3.89 -2.63 -18.13
N VAL A 216 -4.08 -3.10 -16.89
CA VAL A 216 -3.39 -4.27 -16.33
C VAL A 216 -4.31 -5.48 -16.33
N LEU A 217 -5.58 -5.26 -15.95
CA LEU A 217 -6.56 -6.34 -15.83
C LEU A 217 -6.87 -6.98 -17.18
N ALA A 218 -7.04 -6.19 -18.25
CA ALA A 218 -7.42 -6.70 -19.55
C ALA A 218 -6.39 -7.70 -20.14
N PRO A 219 -5.08 -7.36 -20.23
CA PRO A 219 -4.11 -8.32 -20.74
C PRO A 219 -3.93 -9.53 -19.83
N ALA A 220 -4.01 -9.36 -18.50
CA ALA A 220 -3.92 -10.50 -17.59
C ALA A 220 -5.10 -11.48 -17.76
N VAL A 221 -6.33 -10.97 -17.88
CA VAL A 221 -7.52 -11.79 -18.14
C VAL A 221 -7.42 -12.46 -19.50
N ALA A 222 -7.00 -11.75 -20.55
CA ALA A 222 -6.81 -12.32 -21.88
C ALA A 222 -5.77 -13.46 -21.84
N GLY A 223 -4.64 -13.27 -21.16
CA GLY A 223 -3.63 -14.29 -20.96
C GLY A 223 -4.18 -15.51 -20.22
N ALA A 224 -4.94 -15.31 -19.15
CA ALA A 224 -5.57 -16.40 -18.40
C ALA A 224 -6.54 -17.23 -19.26
N VAL A 225 -7.38 -16.57 -20.05
CA VAL A 225 -8.32 -17.22 -20.97
C VAL A 225 -7.58 -18.00 -22.04
N LEU A 226 -6.52 -17.43 -22.65
CA LEU A 226 -5.72 -18.13 -23.64
C LEU A 226 -5.03 -19.36 -23.06
N VAL A 227 -4.45 -19.27 -21.87
CA VAL A 227 -3.86 -20.43 -21.19
C VAL A 227 -4.91 -21.51 -20.98
N LEU A 228 -6.10 -21.15 -20.48
CA LEU A 228 -7.19 -22.09 -20.27
C LEU A 228 -7.61 -22.80 -21.58
N ILE A 229 -7.80 -22.03 -22.64
CA ILE A 229 -8.16 -22.57 -23.97
C ILE A 229 -7.08 -23.55 -24.45
N LEU A 230 -5.80 -23.15 -24.40
CA LEU A 230 -4.70 -24.00 -24.86
C LEU A 230 -4.51 -25.26 -24.01
N VAL A 231 -4.85 -25.24 -22.74
CA VAL A 231 -4.78 -26.43 -21.86
C VAL A 231 -5.96 -27.36 -22.09
N VAL A 232 -7.18 -26.84 -22.33
CA VAL A 232 -8.40 -27.64 -22.45
C VAL A 232 -8.53 -28.27 -23.86
N LEU A 233 -8.16 -27.52 -24.91
CA LEU A 233 -8.31 -27.95 -26.30
C LEU A 233 -7.09 -28.72 -26.86
N GLY A 234 -6.02 -28.80 -26.14
CA GLY A 234 -4.80 -29.50 -26.53
C GLY A 234 -4.45 -30.64 -25.62
#